data_a0a9040c370331e180c02e31fb06afcd
#
_entry.id   a0a9040c370331e180c02e31fb06afcd
#
_cell.length_a   1.000
_cell.length_b   1.000
_cell.length_c   1.000
_cell.angle_alpha   90.00
_cell.angle_beta   90.00
_cell.angle_gamma   90.00
#
_symmetry.space_group_name_H-M   'P 1'
#
loop_
_entity.id
_entity.type
_entity.pdbx_description
1 polymer ?
#
loop_
_entity_poly.entity_id
_entity_poly.type
_entity_poly.pdbx_seq_one_letter_code
_entity_poly.pdbx_strand_id
1 'polypeptide(L)'
;MKELDDNSIDCIVTSPPYNKKGLLGNVKLGNQIWGKFNIDYDTYGDDMPEDEYQAWMVEVLNQCHRIIKPDGSIFFNHKPRRYKNRSYLPTDFIQHSQVSLYQLIIWDRRNSPNIRNDVLVPCTEHIYWLCKDKPKVFRDAIHPDYKSCLLYTSDAA
;
A
#
# COMPACT_ATOMS: atom_id res chain seq x y z
N MET A 1 12.29 12.59 6.20
CA MET A 1 11.32 12.78 7.31
C MET A 1 11.94 13.37 8.59
N LYS A 2 13.27 13.27 8.79
CA LYS A 2 13.95 13.78 10.00
C LYS A 2 13.78 15.29 10.23
N GLU A 3 13.55 16.07 9.17
CA GLU A 3 13.42 17.54 9.20
C GLU A 3 11.98 18.03 9.48
N LEU A 4 11.02 17.10 9.56
CA LEU A 4 9.62 17.43 9.82
C LEU A 4 9.33 17.32 11.32
N ASP A 5 8.60 18.31 11.83
CA ASP A 5 8.17 18.35 13.23
C ASP A 5 7.15 17.24 13.55
N ASP A 6 7.11 16.83 14.81
CA ASP A 6 6.12 15.89 15.30
C ASP A 6 4.72 16.48 15.17
N ASN A 7 3.73 15.65 14.82
CA ASN A 7 2.33 16.04 14.68
C ASN A 7 2.09 17.28 13.78
N SER A 8 2.85 17.39 12.69
CA SER A 8 2.78 18.55 11.79
C SER A 8 2.00 18.27 10.50
N ILE A 9 1.80 17.00 10.12
CA ILE A 9 1.22 16.59 8.84
C ILE A 9 -0.22 16.11 9.02
N ASP A 10 -1.14 16.59 8.18
CA ASP A 10 -2.54 16.19 8.22
C ASP A 10 -2.80 14.87 7.46
N CYS A 11 -2.09 14.67 6.34
CA CYS A 11 -2.32 13.51 5.48
C CYS A 11 -1.01 13.07 4.82
N ILE A 12 -0.76 11.77 4.85
CA ILE A 12 0.35 11.13 4.12
C ILE A 12 -0.26 10.17 3.10
N VAL A 13 0.13 10.30 1.83
CA VAL A 13 -0.20 9.35 0.76
C VAL A 13 1.09 8.82 0.18
N THR A 14 1.30 7.52 0.24
CA THR A 14 2.56 6.92 -0.20
C THR A 14 2.40 5.52 -0.76
N SER A 15 3.30 5.18 -1.68
CA SER A 15 3.51 3.84 -2.22
C SER A 15 5.02 3.57 -2.19
N PRO A 16 5.54 2.98 -1.11
CA PRO A 16 6.97 2.74 -0.98
C PRO A 16 7.47 1.71 -1.99
N PRO A 17 8.79 1.57 -2.19
CA PRO A 17 9.36 0.47 -2.96
C PRO A 17 8.89 -0.89 -2.42
N TYR A 18 8.58 -1.84 -3.32
CA TYR A 18 7.93 -3.11 -2.94
C TYR A 18 8.90 -4.28 -2.75
N ASN A 19 10.20 -4.05 -2.78
CA ASN A 19 11.23 -5.08 -2.65
C ASN A 19 11.04 -6.24 -3.65
N LYS A 20 10.96 -5.93 -4.92
CA LYS A 20 10.57 -6.87 -5.98
C LYS A 20 11.67 -7.83 -6.44
N LYS A 21 12.88 -7.75 -5.89
CA LYS A 21 14.01 -8.68 -6.13
C LYS A 21 14.21 -9.01 -7.61
N GLY A 22 14.53 -8.02 -8.42
CA GLY A 22 14.90 -8.23 -9.82
C GLY A 22 13.78 -8.73 -10.72
N LEU A 23 12.51 -8.64 -10.32
CA LEU A 23 11.33 -8.93 -11.14
C LEU A 23 11.16 -7.94 -12.32
N LEU A 24 12.13 -7.11 -12.57
CA LEU A 24 12.27 -6.27 -13.75
C LEU A 24 12.83 -7.04 -14.95
N GLY A 25 12.49 -8.32 -15.06
CA GLY A 25 12.66 -9.08 -16.29
C GLY A 25 11.79 -8.47 -17.39
N ASN A 26 12.31 -8.42 -18.62
CA ASN A 26 11.59 -8.01 -19.80
C ASN A 26 10.25 -8.77 -19.91
N VAL A 27 9.16 -8.17 -19.47
CA VAL A 27 7.82 -8.73 -19.67
C VAL A 27 7.47 -8.52 -21.14
N LYS A 28 7.61 -9.58 -21.94
CA LYS A 28 7.12 -9.63 -23.31
C LYS A 28 5.63 -9.89 -23.28
N LEU A 29 4.82 -8.94 -23.67
CA LEU A 29 3.41 -9.13 -23.97
C LEU A 29 3.28 -9.11 -25.52
N GLY A 30 3.19 -10.29 -26.14
CA GLY A 30 3.24 -10.39 -27.61
C GLY A 30 4.55 -9.86 -28.20
N ASN A 31 4.47 -9.04 -29.25
CA ASN A 31 5.63 -8.43 -29.89
C ASN A 31 6.08 -7.11 -29.25
N GLN A 32 5.43 -6.66 -28.18
CA GLN A 32 5.80 -5.44 -27.48
C GLN A 32 6.57 -5.74 -26.19
N ILE A 33 7.76 -5.14 -26.09
CA ILE A 33 8.53 -5.12 -24.85
C ILE A 33 7.91 -4.02 -23.96
N TRP A 34 7.08 -4.42 -23.00
CA TRP A 34 6.58 -3.52 -21.97
C TRP A 34 7.71 -3.26 -20.98
N GLY A 35 8.36 -2.12 -21.21
CA GLY A 35 9.13 -1.36 -20.26
C GLY A 35 10.31 -2.04 -19.58
N LYS A 36 11.51 -1.67 -19.99
CA LYS A 36 12.58 -1.44 -19.03
C LYS A 36 12.17 -0.25 -18.14
N PHE A 37 11.29 -0.45 -17.20
CA PHE A 37 11.18 0.46 -16.08
C PHE A 37 12.28 0.05 -15.09
N ASN A 38 13.53 0.35 -15.41
CA ASN A 38 14.52 0.59 -14.38
C ASN A 38 14.06 1.86 -13.66
N ILE A 39 13.22 1.71 -12.67
CA ILE A 39 13.08 2.72 -11.66
C ILE A 39 14.33 2.57 -10.83
N ASP A 40 15.38 3.28 -11.24
CA ASP A 40 16.59 3.43 -10.46
C ASP A 40 16.23 4.38 -9.31
N TYR A 41 16.00 3.80 -8.16
CA TYR A 41 15.86 4.57 -6.93
C TYR A 41 17.25 4.91 -6.43
N ASP A 42 17.95 5.88 -7.03
CA ASP A 42 19.35 6.36 -6.82
C ASP A 42 20.12 5.79 -5.60
N THR A 43 19.44 5.41 -4.54
CA THR A 43 20.05 4.94 -3.28
C THR A 43 19.41 3.65 -2.72
N TYR A 44 18.31 3.14 -3.33
CA TYR A 44 17.60 1.97 -2.84
C TYR A 44 17.66 0.82 -3.85
N GLY A 45 18.41 -0.23 -3.52
CA GLY A 45 18.31 -1.50 -4.23
C GLY A 45 16.99 -2.19 -3.85
N ASP A 46 16.05 -2.36 -4.79
CA ASP A 46 14.76 -3.05 -4.60
C ASP A 46 14.96 -4.59 -4.43
N ASP A 47 15.96 -4.97 -3.64
CA ASP A 47 16.52 -6.30 -3.46
C ASP A 47 17.02 -6.56 -2.02
N MET A 48 16.36 -5.98 -1.06
CA MET A 48 16.71 -6.14 0.36
C MET A 48 16.35 -7.53 0.87
N PRO A 49 17.12 -8.17 1.77
CA PRO A 49 16.67 -9.34 2.52
C PRO A 49 15.31 -9.09 3.17
N GLU A 50 14.47 -10.14 3.22
CA GLU A 50 13.06 -9.95 3.60
C GLU A 50 12.89 -9.42 5.03
N ASP A 51 13.69 -9.91 5.96
CA ASP A 51 13.71 -9.47 7.36
C ASP A 51 14.16 -8.01 7.51
N GLU A 52 15.19 -7.62 6.78
CA GLU A 52 15.66 -6.23 6.73
C GLU A 52 14.59 -5.31 6.13
N TYR A 53 13.92 -5.76 5.06
CA TYR A 53 12.84 -5.01 4.46
C TYR A 53 11.67 -4.80 5.42
N GLN A 54 11.28 -5.85 6.16
CA GLN A 54 10.22 -5.77 7.16
C GLN A 54 10.58 -4.75 8.26
N ALA A 55 11.80 -4.83 8.79
CA ALA A 55 12.29 -3.89 9.80
C ALA A 55 12.33 -2.45 9.29
N TRP A 56 12.78 -2.25 8.05
CA TRP A 56 12.79 -0.94 7.41
C TRP A 56 11.38 -0.36 7.24
N MET A 57 10.39 -1.19 6.82
CA MET A 57 9.00 -0.74 6.69
C MET A 57 8.38 -0.36 8.04
N VAL A 58 8.70 -1.08 9.11
CA VAL A 58 8.31 -0.71 10.48
C VAL A 58 8.85 0.67 10.83
N GLU A 59 10.14 0.92 10.55
CA GLU A 59 10.75 2.22 10.84
C GLU A 59 10.13 3.34 10.00
N VAL A 60 9.86 3.11 8.72
CA VAL A 60 9.15 4.07 7.85
C VAL A 60 7.78 4.42 8.44
N LEU A 61 7.00 3.42 8.86
CA LEU A 61 5.68 3.64 9.44
C LEU A 61 5.76 4.35 10.80
N ASN A 62 6.77 4.06 11.62
CA ASN A 62 7.01 4.76 12.88
C ASN A 62 7.36 6.22 12.65
N GLN A 63 8.13 6.54 11.60
CA GLN A 63 8.38 7.94 11.23
C GLN A 63 7.11 8.62 10.69
N CYS A 64 6.27 7.91 9.94
CA CYS A 64 4.96 8.43 9.56
C CYS A 64 4.09 8.71 10.80
N HIS A 65 4.07 7.77 11.77
CA HIS A 65 3.36 7.94 13.04
C HIS A 65 3.86 9.17 13.82
N ARG A 66 5.16 9.41 13.85
CA ARG A 66 5.73 10.57 14.54
C ARG A 66 5.22 11.89 13.97
N ILE A 67 5.26 12.05 12.64
CA ILE A 67 4.97 13.32 11.99
C ILE A 67 3.48 13.56 11.74
N ILE A 68 2.65 12.50 11.66
CA ILE A 68 1.21 12.65 11.45
C ILE A 68 0.53 13.23 12.69
N LYS A 69 -0.46 14.12 12.50
CA LYS A 69 -1.31 14.62 13.57
C LYS A 69 -2.13 13.51 14.22
N PRO A 70 -2.60 13.66 15.47
CA PRO A 70 -3.43 12.65 16.13
C PRO A 70 -4.69 12.27 15.33
N ASP A 71 -5.34 13.25 14.67
CA ASP A 71 -6.52 13.07 13.82
C ASP A 71 -6.19 12.96 12.33
N GLY A 72 -4.92 12.84 11.97
CA GLY A 72 -4.43 12.73 10.60
C GLY A 72 -4.61 11.33 10.02
N SER A 73 -4.39 11.21 8.71
CA SER A 73 -4.58 9.97 7.95
C SER A 73 -3.33 9.61 7.14
N ILE A 74 -3.01 8.31 7.11
CA ILE A 74 -1.94 7.76 6.26
C ILE A 74 -2.58 6.77 5.29
N PHE A 75 -2.53 7.05 3.99
CA PHE A 75 -2.94 6.14 2.94
C PHE A 75 -1.71 5.47 2.35
N PHE A 76 -1.52 4.23 2.75
CA PHE A 76 -0.34 3.44 2.42
C PHE A 76 -0.71 2.38 1.38
N ASN A 77 -0.32 2.59 0.12
CA ASN A 77 -0.55 1.61 -0.94
C ASN A 77 0.59 0.60 -0.94
N HIS A 78 0.26 -0.67 -0.81
CA HIS A 78 1.22 -1.75 -0.87
C HIS A 78 0.58 -3.06 -1.28
N LYS A 79 1.32 -3.88 -2.05
CA LYS A 79 0.86 -5.20 -2.51
C LYS A 79 1.39 -6.31 -1.61
N PRO A 80 0.64 -7.42 -1.50
CA PRO A 80 1.23 -8.69 -1.09
C PRO A 80 2.43 -9.03 -1.99
N ARG A 81 3.48 -9.57 -1.42
CA ARG A 81 4.69 -9.97 -2.12
C ARG A 81 4.88 -11.47 -2.02
N ARG A 82 5.42 -12.10 -3.04
CA ARG A 82 5.74 -13.52 -3.03
C ARG A 82 7.25 -13.71 -3.15
N TYR A 83 7.82 -14.36 -2.18
CA TYR A 83 9.23 -14.70 -2.16
C TYR A 83 9.43 -16.13 -1.64
N LYS A 84 10.23 -16.95 -2.32
CA LYS A 84 10.51 -18.36 -1.96
C LYS A 84 9.23 -19.16 -1.63
N ASN A 85 8.23 -19.11 -2.51
CA ASN A 85 6.93 -19.79 -2.38
C ASN A 85 6.08 -19.37 -1.17
N ARG A 86 6.43 -18.28 -0.50
CA ARG A 86 5.67 -17.70 0.61
C ARG A 86 5.14 -16.33 0.22
N SER A 87 3.92 -16.02 0.64
CA SER A 87 3.34 -14.69 0.55
C SER A 87 3.64 -13.90 1.83
N TYR A 88 4.07 -12.66 1.65
CA TYR A 88 4.30 -11.68 2.71
C TYR A 88 3.28 -10.57 2.54
N LEU A 89 2.51 -10.33 3.57
CA LEU A 89 1.47 -9.32 3.57
C LEU A 89 1.99 -8.02 4.19
N PRO A 90 1.53 -6.85 3.73
CA PRO A 90 1.86 -5.59 4.40
C PRO A 90 1.44 -5.55 5.86
N THR A 91 0.40 -6.29 6.23
CA THR A 91 -0.02 -6.44 7.63
C THR A 91 1.07 -7.05 8.53
N ASP A 92 2.00 -7.82 7.95
CA ASP A 92 3.08 -8.46 8.72
C ASP A 92 4.01 -7.41 9.37
N PHE A 93 4.25 -6.27 8.71
CA PHE A 93 5.04 -5.18 9.28
C PHE A 93 4.17 -4.06 9.91
N ILE A 94 2.94 -3.85 9.42
CA ILE A 94 2.02 -2.86 10.00
C ILE A 94 1.76 -3.17 11.47
N GLN A 95 1.48 -4.42 11.82
CA GLN A 95 1.20 -4.85 13.19
C GLN A 95 2.38 -4.69 14.16
N HIS A 96 3.60 -4.56 13.65
CA HIS A 96 4.80 -4.33 14.45
C HIS A 96 5.20 -2.85 14.54
N SER A 97 4.46 -1.97 13.87
CA SER A 97 4.65 -0.52 13.91
C SER A 97 3.74 0.15 14.94
N GLN A 98 3.94 1.46 15.14
CA GLN A 98 3.12 2.26 16.07
C GLN A 98 1.79 2.74 15.46
N VAL A 99 1.59 2.57 14.14
CA VAL A 99 0.35 2.99 13.48
C VAL A 99 -0.76 1.97 13.69
N SER A 100 -2.00 2.44 13.76
CA SER A 100 -3.18 1.59 13.78
C SER A 100 -3.78 1.46 12.38
N LEU A 101 -4.15 0.24 11.99
CA LEU A 101 -4.93 0.01 10.78
C LEU A 101 -6.38 0.41 11.04
N TYR A 102 -6.83 1.51 10.43
CA TYR A 102 -8.20 2.00 10.55
C TYR A 102 -9.14 1.30 9.57
N GLN A 103 -8.72 1.19 8.29
CA GLN A 103 -9.52 0.52 7.26
C GLN A 103 -8.61 -0.04 6.15
N LEU A 104 -8.98 -1.20 5.61
CA LEU A 104 -8.44 -1.72 4.36
C LEU A 104 -9.35 -1.29 3.21
N ILE A 105 -8.79 -0.56 2.24
CA ILE A 105 -9.46 -0.12 1.03
C ILE A 105 -8.98 -1.00 -0.12
N ILE A 106 -9.92 -1.61 -0.83
CA ILE A 106 -9.62 -2.43 -2.01
C ILE A 106 -9.80 -1.56 -3.25
N TRP A 107 -8.71 -1.40 -3.99
CA TRP A 107 -8.74 -0.74 -5.28
C TRP A 107 -8.86 -1.76 -6.41
N ASP A 108 -10.02 -1.81 -7.04
CA ASP A 108 -10.24 -2.64 -8.23
C ASP A 108 -9.60 -1.96 -9.45
N ARG A 109 -8.55 -2.60 -9.98
CA ARG A 109 -7.84 -2.13 -11.18
C ARG A 109 -8.45 -2.66 -12.48
N ARG A 110 -9.41 -3.56 -12.40
CA ARG A 110 -10.08 -4.26 -13.52
C ARG A 110 -9.14 -5.08 -14.40
N ASN A 111 -7.90 -4.67 -14.58
CA ASN A 111 -6.90 -5.32 -15.42
C ASN A 111 -5.58 -5.53 -14.66
N SER A 112 -4.93 -6.66 -14.94
CA SER A 112 -3.53 -6.87 -14.57
C SER A 112 -2.73 -7.22 -15.83
N PRO A 113 -1.68 -6.47 -16.15
CA PRO A 113 -0.84 -6.78 -17.32
C PRO A 113 0.07 -8.00 -17.09
N ASN A 114 0.17 -8.51 -15.87
CA ASN A 114 1.08 -9.59 -15.51
C ASN A 114 0.37 -10.94 -15.59
N ILE A 115 0.34 -11.55 -16.75
CA ILE A 115 -0.13 -12.93 -16.91
C ILE A 115 1.01 -13.86 -16.51
N ARG A 116 0.77 -14.65 -15.46
CA ARG A 116 1.67 -15.71 -14.99
C ARG A 116 0.89 -17.02 -14.95
N ASN A 117 1.56 -18.12 -15.26
CA ASN A 117 0.92 -19.45 -15.30
C ASN A 117 0.92 -20.15 -13.93
N ASP A 118 1.64 -19.60 -12.95
CA ASP A 118 1.86 -20.22 -11.65
C ASP A 118 1.05 -19.55 -10.51
N VAL A 119 0.30 -18.51 -10.81
CA VAL A 119 -0.55 -17.79 -9.83
C VAL A 119 -1.79 -17.22 -10.50
N LEU A 120 -2.83 -17.05 -9.71
CA LEU A 120 -3.99 -16.25 -10.13
C LEU A 120 -3.57 -14.79 -10.25
N VAL A 121 -3.99 -14.15 -11.34
CA VAL A 121 -3.62 -12.76 -11.63
C VAL A 121 -4.41 -11.83 -10.73
N PRO A 122 -3.76 -11.03 -9.84
CA PRO A 122 -4.47 -10.11 -8.98
C PRO A 122 -4.97 -8.91 -9.79
N CYS A 123 -6.28 -8.64 -9.74
CA CYS A 123 -6.91 -7.46 -10.34
C CYS A 123 -7.08 -6.31 -9.34
N THR A 124 -6.70 -6.50 -8.09
CA THR A 124 -6.86 -5.51 -7.02
C THR A 124 -5.52 -5.03 -6.48
N GLU A 125 -5.54 -3.83 -5.90
CA GLU A 125 -4.49 -3.31 -5.04
C GLU A 125 -5.09 -2.94 -3.68
N HIS A 126 -4.23 -2.89 -2.66
CA HIS A 126 -4.63 -2.62 -1.30
C HIS A 126 -4.10 -1.26 -0.87
N ILE A 127 -4.97 -0.42 -0.34
CA ILE A 127 -4.61 0.83 0.32
C ILE A 127 -4.95 0.65 1.80
N TYR A 128 -3.94 0.68 2.64
CA TYR A 128 -4.08 0.60 4.09
C TYR A 128 -4.28 2.01 4.61
N TRP A 129 -5.47 2.31 5.10
CA TRP A 129 -5.73 3.55 5.81
C TRP A 129 -5.28 3.38 7.25
N LEU A 130 -4.17 4.02 7.58
CA LEU A 130 -3.54 3.96 8.88
C LEU A 130 -3.71 5.30 9.60
N CYS A 131 -3.66 5.27 10.93
CA CYS A 131 -3.82 6.46 11.76
C CYS A 131 -3.00 6.33 13.05
N LYS A 132 -2.85 7.45 13.74
CA LYS A 132 -2.31 7.50 15.11
C LYS A 132 -3.42 7.22 16.11
N ASP A 133 -4.45 8.07 16.10
CA ASP A 133 -5.65 7.92 16.92
C ASP A 133 -6.87 7.77 16.00
N LYS A 134 -7.93 8.53 16.19
CA LYS A 134 -9.13 8.51 15.35
C LYS A 134 -9.01 9.52 14.22
N PRO A 135 -8.94 9.10 12.95
CA PRO A 135 -8.79 10.03 11.85
C PRO A 135 -10.02 10.91 11.66
N LYS A 136 -9.79 12.15 11.26
CA LYS A 136 -10.85 13.06 10.85
C LYS A 136 -11.37 12.69 9.47
N VAL A 137 -12.67 12.44 9.37
CA VAL A 137 -13.35 12.07 8.13
C VAL A 137 -14.20 13.24 7.65
N PHE A 138 -13.93 13.75 6.45
CA PHE A 138 -14.70 14.82 5.82
C PHE A 138 -15.82 14.19 4.97
N ARG A 139 -17.01 14.03 5.52
CA ARG A 139 -18.14 13.43 4.81
C ARG A 139 -18.66 14.28 3.67
N ASP A 140 -18.51 15.59 3.75
CA ASP A 140 -18.96 16.54 2.74
C ASP A 140 -18.16 16.45 1.42
N ALA A 141 -16.99 15.82 1.46
CA ALA A 141 -16.18 15.53 0.26
C ALA A 141 -16.64 14.28 -0.48
N ILE A 142 -17.58 13.50 0.07
CA ILE A 142 -18.14 12.32 -0.58
C ILE A 142 -19.16 12.78 -1.61
N HIS A 143 -18.96 12.40 -2.89
CA HIS A 143 -19.88 12.77 -3.98
C HIS A 143 -21.32 12.41 -3.61
N PRO A 144 -22.32 13.33 -3.78
CA PRO A 144 -23.70 13.11 -3.36
C PRO A 144 -24.38 11.92 -4.03
N ASP A 145 -23.89 11.48 -5.19
CA ASP A 145 -24.38 10.30 -5.91
C ASP A 145 -23.81 8.97 -5.41
N TYR A 146 -22.92 8.99 -4.42
CA TYR A 146 -22.40 7.80 -3.80
C TYR A 146 -23.47 7.20 -2.90
N LYS A 147 -24.32 6.38 -3.49
CA LYS A 147 -25.27 5.53 -2.73
C LYS A 147 -24.45 4.54 -1.93
N SER A 148 -24.47 4.68 -0.62
CA SER A 148 -23.71 3.80 0.27
C SER A 148 -24.15 2.34 0.07
N CYS A 149 -23.20 1.42 0.20
CA CYS A 149 -23.44 -0.03 0.18
C CYS A 149 -24.48 -0.51 1.21
N LEU A 150 -24.92 0.35 2.10
CA LEU A 150 -25.96 0.10 3.11
C LEU A 150 -27.37 -0.12 2.53
N LEU A 151 -27.60 0.23 1.25
CA LEU A 151 -28.89 -0.05 0.59
C LEU A 151 -29.09 -1.52 0.21
N TYR A 152 -28.04 -2.36 0.26
CA TYR A 152 -28.16 -3.79 -0.04
C TYR A 152 -28.52 -4.67 1.16
N THR A 153 -28.51 -4.14 2.38
CA THR A 153 -28.82 -4.91 3.59
C THR A 153 -30.26 -4.75 4.06
N SER A 154 -31.04 -3.81 3.53
CA SER A 154 -32.42 -3.59 3.91
C SER A 154 -33.44 -4.43 3.12
N ASP A 155 -33.06 -4.98 1.95
CA ASP A 155 -33.95 -5.75 1.08
C ASP A 155 -33.76 -7.28 1.20
N ALA A 156 -32.94 -7.74 2.15
CA ALA A 156 -32.65 -9.16 2.41
C ALA A 156 -33.32 -9.68 3.71
N ALA A 157 -34.43 -9.06 4.14
CA ALA A 157 -35.23 -9.53 5.27
C ALA A 157 -36.62 -9.97 4.80
#